data_a35e2b87746ba573c438ece56d0e5ee2
#
_entry.id   a35e2b87746ba573c438ece56d0e5ee2
#
_cell.length_a   1.000
_cell.length_b   1.000
_cell.length_c   1.000
_cell.angle_alpha   90.00
_cell.angle_beta   90.00
_cell.angle_gamma   90.00
#
_symmetry.space_group_name_H-M   'P 1'
#
loop_
_entity.id
_entity.type
_entity.pdbx_description
1 polymer ?
#
loop_
_entity_poly.entity_id
_entity_poly.type
_entity_poly.pdbx_seq_one_letter_code
_entity_poly.pdbx_strand_id
1 'polypeptide(L)'
;MSAAIEVRRLTKRYGRTTAVDGLSFEVQPGRVTGFLGPNGAGKSTTMRAIVGLDRPTAGEVLVAGRRYEQLEQPLRHVGALLDVSVHTGRTVRAHLTGLARSNRIPDARVGEVLDLVGLTDVAGKRAKGLSLGMAQRLGVAAALLGDPQVLLLDEPVNGLDPEGILWIRALMKRLAAEGRTVFVSSHLMSEMALTADHLIVIGQGRLLADSSVTEFVSRNSRSFILIRTPEPEKARDALAGAGIEVATGADGTLEALDTTLETVGALVARHQITVYEISPQVASLEEAFMQLTSDAVDYRAKQEV
;
A
#
# COMPACT_ATOMS: atom_id res chain seq x y z
N MET A 1 0.73 9.45 -21.86
CA MET A 1 0.20 10.44 -20.88
C MET A 1 1.37 10.82 -19.99
N SER A 2 1.48 12.08 -19.58
CA SER A 2 2.54 12.47 -18.65
C SER A 2 2.22 11.94 -17.24
N ALA A 3 3.25 11.57 -16.47
CA ALA A 3 3.10 11.14 -15.08
C ALA A 3 2.44 12.25 -14.23
N ALA A 4 1.59 11.85 -13.30
CA ALA A 4 0.94 12.79 -12.38
C ALA A 4 1.87 13.21 -11.23
N ILE A 5 2.74 12.29 -10.78
CA ILE A 5 3.80 12.56 -9.81
C ILE A 5 5.10 12.03 -10.39
N GLU A 6 6.15 12.83 -10.35
CA GLU A 6 7.49 12.44 -10.77
C GLU A 6 8.46 12.71 -9.61
N VAL A 7 9.14 11.66 -9.17
CA VAL A 7 10.19 11.71 -8.17
C VAL A 7 11.52 11.43 -8.86
N ARG A 8 12.45 12.41 -8.86
CA ARG A 8 13.70 12.33 -9.60
C ARG A 8 14.89 12.45 -8.64
N ARG A 9 15.58 11.34 -8.38
CA ARG A 9 16.74 11.23 -7.52
C ARG A 9 16.57 11.91 -6.15
N LEU A 10 15.37 11.76 -5.58
CA LEU A 10 15.02 12.35 -4.29
C LEU A 10 15.95 11.83 -3.20
N THR A 11 16.64 12.76 -2.54
CA THR A 11 17.41 12.48 -1.33
C THR A 11 16.94 13.39 -0.20
N LYS A 12 16.66 12.79 0.96
CA LYS A 12 16.31 13.53 2.18
C LYS A 12 17.15 13.06 3.35
N ARG A 13 17.81 14.01 3.98
CA ARG A 13 18.62 13.79 5.19
C ARG A 13 18.10 14.61 6.35
N TYR A 14 18.09 14.00 7.54
CA TYR A 14 17.83 14.66 8.82
C TYR A 14 19.09 14.52 9.69
N GLY A 15 19.88 15.58 9.76
CA GLY A 15 21.18 15.51 10.41
C GLY A 15 22.09 14.45 9.74
N ARG A 16 22.46 13.41 10.50
CA ARG A 16 23.28 12.29 10.00
C ARG A 16 22.50 11.16 9.37
N THR A 17 21.17 11.12 9.54
CA THR A 17 20.32 10.04 9.03
C THR A 17 19.82 10.36 7.63
N THR A 18 20.06 9.47 6.68
CA THR A 18 19.48 9.52 5.34
C THR A 18 18.17 8.72 5.34
N ALA A 19 17.06 9.44 5.25
CA ALA A 19 15.72 8.81 5.23
C ALA A 19 15.28 8.37 3.83
N VAL A 20 15.75 9.08 2.79
CA VAL A 20 15.52 8.74 1.38
C VAL A 20 16.84 8.98 0.63
N ASP A 21 17.25 8.04 -0.22
CA ASP A 21 18.55 8.02 -0.88
C ASP A 21 18.42 7.79 -2.39
N GLY A 22 18.43 8.86 -3.17
CA GLY A 22 18.42 8.81 -4.63
C GLY A 22 17.17 8.20 -5.26
N LEU A 23 16.03 8.22 -4.58
CA LEU A 23 14.78 7.60 -4.99
C LEU A 23 14.23 8.23 -6.27
N SER A 24 13.88 7.38 -7.27
CA SER A 24 13.27 7.82 -8.52
C SER A 24 12.13 6.87 -8.90
N PHE A 25 10.95 7.43 -9.19
CA PHE A 25 9.79 6.71 -9.69
C PHE A 25 8.75 7.69 -10.28
N GLU A 26 7.76 7.13 -10.95
CA GLU A 26 6.63 7.88 -11.51
C GLU A 26 5.30 7.27 -11.08
N VAL A 27 4.31 8.12 -10.78
CA VAL A 27 2.94 7.69 -10.51
C VAL A 27 2.05 8.13 -11.67
N GLN A 28 1.41 7.15 -12.31
CA GLN A 28 0.57 7.38 -13.48
C GLN A 28 -0.90 7.66 -13.07
N PRO A 29 -1.64 8.47 -13.84
CA PRO A 29 -3.06 8.70 -13.61
C PRO A 29 -3.91 7.46 -13.91
N GLY A 30 -5.15 7.46 -13.39
CA GLY A 30 -6.15 6.45 -13.70
C GLY A 30 -5.95 5.10 -12.99
N ARG A 31 -5.08 5.03 -12.00
CA ARG A 31 -4.84 3.80 -11.24
C ARG A 31 -4.52 4.07 -9.77
N VAL A 32 -4.70 3.05 -8.95
CA VAL A 32 -4.24 3.03 -7.57
C VAL A 32 -2.81 2.51 -7.54
N THR A 33 -1.87 3.34 -7.09
CA THR A 33 -0.47 2.96 -6.89
C THR A 33 -0.19 2.80 -5.40
N GLY A 34 0.15 1.57 -4.99
CA GLY A 34 0.57 1.25 -3.64
C GLY A 34 2.03 1.62 -3.41
N PHE A 35 2.33 2.29 -2.31
CA PHE A 35 3.69 2.66 -1.89
C PHE A 35 4.06 1.85 -0.65
N LEU A 36 4.84 0.81 -0.85
CA LEU A 36 5.11 -0.22 0.14
C LEU A 36 6.55 -0.14 0.66
N GLY A 37 6.73 -0.60 1.86
CA GLY A 37 8.05 -0.69 2.50
C GLY A 37 7.91 -0.87 4.01
N PRO A 38 8.93 -1.40 4.69
CA PRO A 38 8.92 -1.55 6.14
C PRO A 38 8.85 -0.19 6.84
N ASN A 39 8.59 -0.22 8.15
CA ASN A 39 8.64 1.00 8.96
C ASN A 39 10.05 1.61 8.90
N GLY A 40 10.12 2.93 8.72
CA GLY A 40 11.37 3.63 8.54
C GLY A 40 11.96 3.59 7.12
N ALA A 41 11.33 2.93 6.16
CA ALA A 41 11.81 2.85 4.77
C ALA A 41 11.80 4.20 4.01
N GLY A 42 11.18 5.25 4.57
CA GLY A 42 11.13 6.58 3.94
C GLY A 42 9.79 6.93 3.29
N LYS A 43 8.72 6.11 3.47
CA LYS A 43 7.40 6.35 2.86
C LYS A 43 6.82 7.72 3.18
N SER A 44 6.56 8.00 4.45
CA SER A 44 5.98 9.29 4.89
C SER A 44 6.89 10.47 4.54
N THR A 45 8.22 10.30 4.64
CA THR A 45 9.18 11.33 4.22
C THR A 45 9.04 11.67 2.73
N THR A 46 8.89 10.65 1.89
CA THR A 46 8.68 10.84 0.45
C THR A 46 7.35 11.53 0.17
N MET A 47 6.26 11.08 0.80
CA MET A 47 4.94 11.71 0.64
C MET A 47 4.93 13.17 1.12
N ARG A 48 5.61 13.48 2.23
CA ARG A 48 5.78 14.86 2.72
C ARG A 48 6.58 15.72 1.74
N ALA A 49 7.60 15.14 1.08
CA ALA A 49 8.35 15.83 0.05
C ALA A 49 7.50 16.14 -1.20
N ILE A 50 6.57 15.23 -1.59
CA ILE A 50 5.67 15.43 -2.73
C ILE A 50 4.78 16.67 -2.53
N VAL A 51 4.27 16.89 -1.31
CA VAL A 51 3.43 18.06 -0.98
C VAL A 51 4.22 19.25 -0.40
N GLY A 52 5.54 19.24 -0.55
CA GLY A 52 6.40 20.39 -0.16
C GLY A 52 6.52 20.62 1.35
N LEU A 53 6.03 19.73 2.21
CA LEU A 53 6.19 19.82 3.67
C LEU A 53 7.64 19.57 4.10
N ASP A 54 8.35 18.72 3.35
CA ASP A 54 9.77 18.45 3.57
C ASP A 54 10.57 18.80 2.31
N ARG A 55 11.44 19.79 2.41
CA ARG A 55 12.29 20.16 1.29
C ARG A 55 13.34 19.06 1.03
N PRO A 56 13.48 18.56 -0.22
CA PRO A 56 14.55 17.64 -0.58
C PRO A 56 15.95 18.19 -0.23
N THR A 57 16.86 17.30 0.20
CA THR A 57 18.29 17.64 0.32
C THR A 57 18.94 17.66 -1.06
N ALA A 58 18.53 16.74 -1.96
CA ALA A 58 18.91 16.72 -3.37
C ALA A 58 17.79 16.07 -4.20
N GLY A 59 17.85 16.24 -5.51
CA GLY A 59 16.81 15.79 -6.43
C GLY A 59 15.59 16.71 -6.44
N GLU A 60 14.53 16.28 -7.08
CA GLU A 60 13.30 17.07 -7.18
C GLU A 60 12.06 16.17 -7.20
N VAL A 61 10.93 16.77 -6.87
CA VAL A 61 9.61 16.16 -6.95
C VAL A 61 8.67 17.11 -7.69
N LEU A 62 7.96 16.57 -8.67
CA LEU A 62 7.01 17.30 -9.48
C LEU A 62 5.61 16.67 -9.39
N VAL A 63 4.59 17.50 -9.33
CA VAL A 63 3.19 17.13 -9.47
C VAL A 63 2.64 17.86 -10.69
N ALA A 64 2.09 17.11 -11.63
CA ALA A 64 1.66 17.65 -12.92
C ALA A 64 2.75 18.53 -13.60
N GLY A 65 4.02 18.10 -13.53
CA GLY A 65 5.18 18.77 -14.11
C GLY A 65 5.67 20.02 -13.37
N ARG A 66 5.12 20.34 -12.18
CA ARG A 66 5.49 21.52 -11.36
C ARG A 66 5.83 21.11 -9.93
N ARG A 67 6.67 21.87 -9.26
CA ARG A 67 6.87 21.73 -7.81
C ARG A 67 5.60 22.12 -7.08
N TYR A 68 5.27 21.44 -5.98
CA TYR A 68 4.07 21.71 -5.20
C TYR A 68 3.92 23.18 -4.79
N GLU A 69 5.00 23.82 -4.39
CA GLU A 69 5.06 25.25 -3.99
C GLU A 69 4.75 26.23 -5.14
N GLN A 70 4.78 25.77 -6.39
CA GLN A 70 4.49 26.56 -7.58
C GLN A 70 3.04 26.36 -8.07
N LEU A 71 2.27 25.48 -7.42
CA LEU A 71 0.88 25.24 -7.78
C LEU A 71 -0.02 26.38 -7.28
N GLU A 72 -0.78 26.96 -8.18
CA GLU A 72 -1.87 27.85 -7.80
C GLU A 72 -3.02 27.03 -7.21
N GLN A 73 -3.53 27.39 -6.02
CA GLN A 73 -4.59 26.68 -5.32
C GLN A 73 -4.28 25.16 -5.17
N PRO A 74 -3.19 24.79 -4.48
CA PRO A 74 -2.67 23.41 -4.49
C PRO A 74 -3.67 22.33 -4.09
N LEU A 75 -4.66 22.62 -3.23
CA LEU A 75 -5.73 21.68 -2.88
C LEU A 75 -6.63 21.25 -4.04
N ARG A 76 -6.65 22.02 -5.14
CA ARG A 76 -7.34 21.61 -6.37
C ARG A 76 -6.54 20.65 -7.24
N HIS A 77 -5.26 20.56 -6.98
CA HIS A 77 -4.35 19.65 -7.70
C HIS A 77 -4.06 18.39 -6.88
N VAL A 78 -3.80 18.58 -5.57
CA VAL A 78 -3.38 17.51 -4.67
C VAL A 78 -4.21 17.54 -3.39
N GLY A 79 -4.87 16.44 -3.10
CA GLY A 79 -5.44 16.15 -1.79
C GLY A 79 -4.50 15.20 -1.04
N ALA A 80 -4.18 15.51 0.21
CA ALA A 80 -3.27 14.68 0.98
C ALA A 80 -3.84 14.39 2.38
N LEU A 81 -3.78 13.11 2.75
CA LEU A 81 -3.96 12.62 4.11
C LEU A 81 -2.63 12.01 4.54
N LEU A 82 -1.80 12.79 5.24
CA LEU A 82 -0.49 12.32 5.74
C LEU A 82 -0.49 12.12 7.25
N ASP A 83 -1.38 12.83 7.94
CA ASP A 83 -1.53 12.76 9.39
C ASP A 83 -2.94 13.20 9.76
N VAL A 84 -3.59 12.48 10.66
CA VAL A 84 -4.94 12.84 11.11
C VAL A 84 -4.84 13.91 12.18
N SER A 85 -4.60 15.15 11.75
CA SER A 85 -4.55 16.30 12.63
C SER A 85 -5.84 17.10 12.51
N VAL A 86 -6.72 17.00 13.51
CA VAL A 86 -7.97 17.75 13.57
C VAL A 86 -7.97 18.72 14.75
N HIS A 87 -8.49 19.93 14.53
CA HIS A 87 -8.61 20.89 15.63
C HIS A 87 -9.75 20.46 16.56
N THR A 88 -9.38 19.96 17.74
CA THR A 88 -10.28 19.31 18.71
C THR A 88 -11.43 20.19 19.19
N GLY A 89 -11.28 21.51 19.18
CA GLY A 89 -12.30 22.49 19.60
C GLY A 89 -13.36 22.84 18.55
N ARG A 90 -13.11 22.50 17.26
CA ARG A 90 -14.03 22.80 16.16
C ARG A 90 -15.01 21.66 15.92
N THR A 91 -16.19 21.95 15.37
CA THR A 91 -17.07 20.91 14.83
C THR A 91 -16.50 20.38 13.52
N VAL A 92 -16.92 19.18 13.12
CA VAL A 92 -16.53 18.54 11.84
C VAL A 92 -16.77 19.50 10.68
N ARG A 93 -17.98 20.07 10.56
CA ARG A 93 -18.33 21.06 9.54
C ARG A 93 -17.48 22.31 9.64
N ALA A 94 -17.29 22.88 10.83
CA ALA A 94 -16.50 24.11 11.00
C ALA A 94 -15.02 23.90 10.64
N HIS A 95 -14.47 22.70 10.86
CA HIS A 95 -13.12 22.34 10.46
C HIS A 95 -12.99 22.39 8.93
N LEU A 96 -13.86 21.68 8.20
CA LEU A 96 -13.85 21.67 6.72
C LEU A 96 -14.17 23.04 6.12
N THR A 97 -15.13 23.79 6.69
CA THR A 97 -15.45 25.15 6.23
C THR A 97 -14.25 26.10 6.38
N GLY A 98 -13.49 25.97 7.48
CA GLY A 98 -12.27 26.73 7.67
C GLY A 98 -11.23 26.44 6.57
N LEU A 99 -11.03 25.16 6.24
CA LEU A 99 -10.13 24.74 5.15
C LEU A 99 -10.64 25.21 3.78
N ALA A 100 -11.95 25.09 3.51
CA ALA A 100 -12.54 25.51 2.25
C ALA A 100 -12.32 27.00 2.01
N ARG A 101 -12.68 27.85 2.99
CA ARG A 101 -12.54 29.31 2.90
C ARG A 101 -11.10 29.76 2.76
N SER A 102 -10.16 29.15 3.50
CA SER A 102 -8.72 29.44 3.38
C SER A 102 -8.15 29.13 1.99
N ASN A 103 -8.82 28.23 1.23
CA ASN A 103 -8.38 27.80 -0.09
C ASN A 103 -9.32 28.25 -1.22
N ARG A 104 -10.24 29.20 -0.94
CA ARG A 104 -11.20 29.72 -1.92
C ARG A 104 -12.07 28.64 -2.56
N ILE A 105 -12.45 27.63 -1.77
CA ILE A 105 -13.34 26.56 -2.16
C ILE A 105 -14.75 26.93 -1.68
N PRO A 106 -15.80 26.77 -2.50
CA PRO A 106 -17.18 27.10 -2.12
C PRO A 106 -17.65 26.28 -0.91
N ASP A 107 -18.40 26.91 0.01
CA ASP A 107 -18.94 26.27 1.21
C ASP A 107 -19.86 25.07 0.88
N ALA A 108 -20.53 25.07 -0.29
CA ALA A 108 -21.33 23.93 -0.77
C ALA A 108 -20.54 22.62 -0.84
N ARG A 109 -19.26 22.70 -1.24
CA ARG A 109 -18.37 21.52 -1.32
C ARG A 109 -18.21 20.80 0.02
N VAL A 110 -18.32 21.51 1.14
CA VAL A 110 -18.27 20.92 2.48
C VAL A 110 -19.39 19.91 2.71
N GLY A 111 -20.61 20.21 2.24
CA GLY A 111 -21.73 19.25 2.29
C GLY A 111 -21.44 17.99 1.48
N GLU A 112 -20.99 18.16 0.23
CA GLU A 112 -20.69 17.07 -0.69
C GLU A 112 -19.63 16.11 -0.15
N VAL A 113 -18.52 16.63 0.42
CA VAL A 113 -17.48 15.76 0.97
C VAL A 113 -17.92 15.08 2.27
N LEU A 114 -18.76 15.73 3.09
CA LEU A 114 -19.33 15.09 4.28
C LEU A 114 -20.23 13.91 3.92
N ASP A 115 -21.07 14.07 2.90
CA ASP A 115 -21.92 12.98 2.38
C ASP A 115 -21.07 11.84 1.83
N LEU A 116 -20.03 12.18 1.04
CA LEU A 116 -19.13 11.21 0.42
C LEU A 116 -18.41 10.30 1.43
N VAL A 117 -18.05 10.86 2.60
CA VAL A 117 -17.36 10.10 3.65
C VAL A 117 -18.30 9.59 4.76
N GLY A 118 -19.60 9.84 4.66
CA GLY A 118 -20.60 9.38 5.64
C GLY A 118 -20.52 10.09 7.00
N LEU A 119 -20.21 11.39 7.02
CA LEU A 119 -20.10 12.18 8.26
C LEU A 119 -21.17 13.27 8.39
N THR A 120 -22.20 13.28 7.54
CA THR A 120 -23.27 14.28 7.54
C THR A 120 -24.00 14.37 8.87
N ASP A 121 -24.38 13.23 9.46
CA ASP A 121 -25.13 13.16 10.73
C ASP A 121 -24.32 13.64 11.93
N VAL A 122 -22.99 13.60 11.83
CA VAL A 122 -22.08 14.03 12.89
C VAL A 122 -21.39 15.36 12.60
N ALA A 123 -21.79 16.07 11.54
CA ALA A 123 -21.18 17.33 11.10
C ALA A 123 -21.18 18.43 12.18
N GLY A 124 -22.16 18.42 13.08
CA GLY A 124 -22.28 19.34 14.22
C GLY A 124 -21.48 18.93 15.46
N LYS A 125 -20.97 17.70 15.53
CA LYS A 125 -20.18 17.22 16.67
C LYS A 125 -18.77 17.84 16.66
N ARG A 126 -18.19 18.05 17.84
CA ARG A 126 -16.79 18.49 17.97
C ARG A 126 -15.86 17.35 17.61
N ALA A 127 -14.77 17.66 16.88
CA ALA A 127 -13.81 16.68 16.38
C ALA A 127 -13.16 15.82 17.49
N LYS A 128 -13.01 16.36 18.71
CA LYS A 128 -12.50 15.59 19.86
C LYS A 128 -13.39 14.39 20.27
N GLY A 129 -14.65 14.38 19.86
CA GLY A 129 -15.60 13.32 20.20
C GLY A 129 -15.78 12.29 19.09
N LEU A 130 -14.96 12.34 18.04
CA LEU A 130 -14.97 11.38 16.94
C LEU A 130 -14.24 10.09 17.37
N SER A 131 -14.71 8.94 16.88
CA SER A 131 -13.89 7.72 16.89
C SER A 131 -12.68 7.88 15.97
N LEU A 132 -11.68 7.01 16.12
CA LEU A 132 -10.49 7.03 15.25
C LEU A 132 -10.89 6.90 13.77
N GLY A 133 -11.79 5.97 13.44
CA GLY A 133 -12.31 5.80 12.08
C GLY A 133 -13.07 7.02 11.56
N MET A 134 -13.86 7.71 12.40
CA MET A 134 -14.51 8.96 12.01
C MET A 134 -13.49 10.09 11.79
N ALA A 135 -12.43 10.16 12.60
CA ALA A 135 -11.35 11.12 12.39
C ALA A 135 -10.59 10.85 11.09
N GLN A 136 -10.36 9.57 10.76
CA GLN A 136 -9.77 9.15 9.49
C GLN A 136 -10.64 9.58 8.30
N ARG A 137 -11.97 9.31 8.36
CA ARG A 137 -12.93 9.76 7.34
C ARG A 137 -12.94 11.28 7.19
N LEU A 138 -12.80 12.05 8.29
CA LEU A 138 -12.69 13.51 8.24
C LEU A 138 -11.39 13.95 7.55
N GLY A 139 -10.28 13.26 7.77
CA GLY A 139 -9.02 13.51 7.06
C GLY A 139 -9.16 13.26 5.54
N VAL A 140 -9.84 12.18 5.15
CA VAL A 140 -10.16 11.89 3.74
C VAL A 140 -11.07 12.99 3.16
N ALA A 141 -12.09 13.46 3.91
CA ALA A 141 -12.94 14.58 3.48
C ALA A 141 -12.12 15.86 3.23
N ALA A 142 -11.17 16.17 4.11
CA ALA A 142 -10.28 17.31 3.94
C ALA A 142 -9.40 17.17 2.69
N ALA A 143 -8.88 15.97 2.43
CA ALA A 143 -8.10 15.68 1.22
C ALA A 143 -8.93 15.83 -0.07
N LEU A 144 -10.22 15.49 -0.04
CA LEU A 144 -11.14 15.57 -1.19
C LEU A 144 -11.78 16.95 -1.38
N LEU A 145 -11.57 17.87 -0.45
CA LEU A 145 -12.29 19.14 -0.42
C LEU A 145 -12.08 19.99 -1.68
N GLY A 146 -10.86 20.01 -2.20
CA GLY A 146 -10.49 20.75 -3.41
C GLY A 146 -10.85 20.07 -4.73
N ASP A 147 -11.46 18.90 -4.70
CA ASP A 147 -11.70 18.04 -5.87
C ASP A 147 -10.42 17.72 -6.67
N PRO A 148 -9.38 17.22 -6.00
CA PRO A 148 -8.06 17.10 -6.59
C PRO A 148 -7.96 16.00 -7.64
N GLN A 149 -7.04 16.18 -8.60
CA GLN A 149 -6.68 15.15 -9.59
C GLN A 149 -5.70 14.11 -9.02
N VAL A 150 -4.93 14.48 -7.99
CA VAL A 150 -3.98 13.61 -7.30
C VAL A 150 -4.37 13.46 -5.86
N LEU A 151 -4.45 12.24 -5.38
CA LEU A 151 -4.75 11.91 -3.99
C LEU A 151 -3.59 11.14 -3.37
N LEU A 152 -3.02 11.67 -2.28
CA LEU A 152 -2.00 11.02 -1.47
C LEU A 152 -2.61 10.58 -0.14
N LEU A 153 -2.51 9.31 0.17
CA LEU A 153 -3.06 8.72 1.39
C LEU A 153 -1.97 7.93 2.13
N ASP A 154 -1.52 8.45 3.27
CA ASP A 154 -0.57 7.75 4.12
C ASP A 154 -1.33 6.90 5.15
N GLU A 155 -1.24 5.57 5.04
CA GLU A 155 -1.87 4.59 5.92
C GLU A 155 -3.39 4.84 6.15
N PRO A 156 -4.21 5.02 5.09
CA PRO A 156 -5.60 5.46 5.24
C PRO A 156 -6.53 4.45 5.90
N VAL A 157 -6.12 3.18 5.99
CA VAL A 157 -6.89 2.09 6.62
C VAL A 157 -6.73 2.03 8.14
N ASN A 158 -5.73 2.73 8.69
CA ASN A 158 -5.45 2.68 10.12
C ASN A 158 -6.62 3.22 10.95
N GLY A 159 -7.08 2.40 11.90
CA GLY A 159 -8.18 2.75 12.80
C GLY A 159 -9.58 2.68 12.18
N LEU A 160 -9.71 2.19 10.96
CA LEU A 160 -10.99 1.83 10.37
C LEU A 160 -11.42 0.43 10.82
N ASP A 161 -12.72 0.24 10.98
CA ASP A 161 -13.35 -1.06 11.11
C ASP A 161 -13.42 -1.77 9.73
N PRO A 162 -13.80 -3.05 9.67
CA PRO A 162 -13.86 -3.79 8.40
C PRO A 162 -14.76 -3.10 7.35
N GLU A 163 -15.86 -2.49 7.75
CA GLU A 163 -16.74 -1.74 6.83
C GLU A 163 -16.04 -0.48 6.30
N GLY A 164 -15.31 0.22 7.17
CA GLY A 164 -14.50 1.38 6.80
C GLY A 164 -13.38 1.03 5.84
N ILE A 165 -12.75 -0.13 5.99
CA ILE A 165 -11.72 -0.64 5.04
C ILE A 165 -12.34 -0.90 3.66
N LEU A 166 -13.50 -1.56 3.61
CA LEU A 166 -14.22 -1.80 2.35
C LEU A 166 -14.62 -0.47 1.69
N TRP A 167 -15.11 0.49 2.47
CA TRP A 167 -15.48 1.82 1.99
C TRP A 167 -14.30 2.57 1.38
N ILE A 168 -13.15 2.66 2.08
CA ILE A 168 -11.98 3.42 1.56
C ILE A 168 -11.39 2.75 0.32
N ARG A 169 -11.38 1.42 0.25
CA ARG A 169 -10.98 0.65 -0.94
C ARG A 169 -11.87 0.99 -2.14
N ALA A 170 -13.20 0.94 -1.95
CA ALA A 170 -14.16 1.28 -3.00
C ALA A 170 -14.00 2.74 -3.47
N LEU A 171 -13.75 3.67 -2.53
CA LEU A 171 -13.50 5.06 -2.84
C LEU A 171 -12.24 5.23 -3.70
N MET A 172 -11.13 4.63 -3.32
CA MET A 172 -9.86 4.71 -4.06
C MET A 172 -10.02 4.17 -5.49
N LYS A 173 -10.63 2.99 -5.64
CA LYS A 173 -10.87 2.38 -6.96
C LYS A 173 -11.79 3.24 -7.83
N ARG A 174 -12.86 3.80 -7.27
CA ARG A 174 -13.75 4.71 -7.99
C ARG A 174 -13.03 5.95 -8.49
N LEU A 175 -12.25 6.61 -7.62
CA LEU A 175 -11.49 7.81 -8.00
C LEU A 175 -10.45 7.51 -9.09
N ALA A 176 -9.79 6.36 -9.04
CA ALA A 176 -8.87 5.91 -10.09
C ALA A 176 -9.63 5.65 -11.41
N ALA A 177 -10.80 5.00 -11.36
CA ALA A 177 -11.63 4.77 -12.54
C ALA A 177 -12.16 6.08 -13.18
N GLU A 178 -12.31 7.17 -12.40
CA GLU A 178 -12.59 8.53 -12.88
C GLU A 178 -11.38 9.19 -13.56
N GLY A 179 -10.23 8.51 -13.63
CA GLY A 179 -8.99 9.02 -14.23
C GLY A 179 -8.08 9.76 -13.25
N ARG A 180 -8.42 9.83 -11.96
CA ARG A 180 -7.57 10.47 -10.94
C ARG A 180 -6.39 9.57 -10.57
N THR A 181 -5.37 10.18 -10.02
CA THR A 181 -4.20 9.48 -9.49
C THR A 181 -4.41 9.21 -8.02
N VAL A 182 -4.32 7.95 -7.61
CA VAL A 182 -4.35 7.57 -6.19
C VAL A 182 -3.01 6.97 -5.82
N PHE A 183 -2.30 7.62 -4.89
CA PHE A 183 -1.03 7.15 -4.35
C PHE A 183 -1.20 6.88 -2.86
N VAL A 184 -1.10 5.62 -2.47
CA VAL A 184 -1.45 5.17 -1.13
C VAL A 184 -0.33 4.37 -0.50
N SER A 185 0.09 4.73 0.72
CA SER A 185 0.98 3.89 1.52
C SER A 185 0.17 2.90 2.36
N SER A 186 0.73 1.72 2.57
CA SER A 186 0.22 0.76 3.54
C SER A 186 1.33 -0.18 4.01
N HIS A 187 1.16 -0.71 5.20
CA HIS A 187 1.90 -1.87 5.71
C HIS A 187 1.08 -3.17 5.65
N LEU A 188 -0.21 -3.09 5.28
CA LEU A 188 -1.11 -4.24 5.13
C LEU A 188 -1.08 -4.74 3.69
N MET A 189 -0.28 -5.78 3.43
CA MET A 189 -0.06 -6.32 2.09
C MET A 189 -1.34 -6.93 1.50
N SER A 190 -2.14 -7.61 2.32
CA SER A 190 -3.43 -8.19 1.91
C SER A 190 -4.40 -7.11 1.39
N GLU A 191 -4.43 -5.93 2.03
CA GLU A 191 -5.26 -4.82 1.57
C GLU A 191 -4.73 -4.22 0.26
N MET A 192 -3.42 -4.12 0.11
CA MET A 192 -2.81 -3.64 -1.13
C MET A 192 -3.02 -4.59 -2.30
N ALA A 193 -2.92 -5.90 -2.08
CA ALA A 193 -3.23 -6.91 -3.10
C ALA A 193 -4.64 -6.76 -3.68
N LEU A 194 -5.61 -6.34 -2.86
CA LEU A 194 -7.00 -6.15 -3.26
C LEU A 194 -7.31 -4.76 -3.83
N THR A 195 -6.41 -3.79 -3.62
CA THR A 195 -6.70 -2.37 -3.90
C THR A 195 -5.83 -1.80 -4.99
N ALA A 196 -4.53 -2.07 -4.97
CA ALA A 196 -3.57 -1.47 -5.90
C ALA A 196 -3.54 -2.17 -7.26
N ASP A 197 -3.30 -1.37 -8.30
CA ASP A 197 -3.03 -1.84 -9.66
C ASP A 197 -1.52 -1.95 -9.90
N HIS A 198 -0.76 -1.08 -9.24
CA HIS A 198 0.68 -0.93 -9.39
C HIS A 198 1.35 -0.73 -8.04
N LEU A 199 2.60 -1.18 -7.91
CA LEU A 199 3.37 -1.09 -6.68
C LEU A 199 4.70 -0.37 -6.90
N ILE A 200 5.02 0.49 -5.95
CA ILE A 200 6.35 1.05 -5.74
C ILE A 200 6.81 0.57 -4.37
N VAL A 201 7.83 -0.28 -4.34
CA VAL A 201 8.37 -0.87 -3.11
C VAL A 201 9.69 -0.22 -2.78
N ILE A 202 9.83 0.25 -1.55
CA ILE A 202 11.07 0.86 -1.06
C ILE A 202 11.62 0.15 0.18
N GLY A 203 12.93 0.15 0.31
CA GLY A 203 13.66 -0.32 1.50
C GLY A 203 14.85 0.58 1.76
N GLN A 204 15.10 0.97 3.01
CA GLN A 204 16.22 1.83 3.42
C GLN A 204 16.37 3.12 2.56
N GLY A 205 15.23 3.72 2.19
CA GLY A 205 15.17 4.94 1.38
C GLY A 205 15.42 4.77 -0.11
N ARG A 206 15.55 3.53 -0.62
CA ARG A 206 15.83 3.21 -2.03
C ARG A 206 14.70 2.42 -2.67
N LEU A 207 14.59 2.53 -3.98
CA LEU A 207 13.64 1.75 -4.77
C LEU A 207 14.08 0.28 -4.83
N LEU A 208 13.17 -0.63 -4.49
CA LEU A 208 13.36 -2.08 -4.60
C LEU A 208 12.57 -2.66 -5.78
N ALA A 209 11.33 -2.19 -6.01
CA ALA A 209 10.52 -2.62 -7.14
C ALA A 209 9.58 -1.49 -7.59
N ASP A 210 9.26 -1.51 -8.89
CA ASP A 210 8.30 -0.62 -9.57
C ASP A 210 7.63 -1.43 -10.69
N SER A 211 6.44 -2.01 -10.42
CA SER A 211 5.75 -2.94 -11.32
C SER A 211 4.27 -3.08 -11.00
N SER A 212 3.49 -3.73 -11.87
CA SER A 212 2.13 -4.12 -11.53
C SER A 212 2.10 -5.13 -10.37
N VAL A 213 0.96 -5.20 -9.65
CA VAL A 213 0.78 -6.18 -8.55
C VAL A 213 1.01 -7.61 -9.06
N THR A 214 0.43 -7.94 -10.22
CA THR A 214 0.55 -9.28 -10.81
C THR A 214 2.00 -9.63 -11.13
N GLU A 215 2.72 -8.69 -11.77
CA GLU A 215 4.14 -8.88 -12.11
C GLU A 215 5.02 -8.99 -10.88
N PHE A 216 4.75 -8.20 -9.84
CA PHE A 216 5.48 -8.25 -8.58
C PHE A 216 5.33 -9.62 -7.90
N VAL A 217 4.10 -10.11 -7.79
CA VAL A 217 3.81 -11.42 -7.18
C VAL A 217 4.46 -12.53 -8.00
N SER A 218 4.30 -12.55 -9.33
CA SER A 218 4.86 -13.61 -10.18
C SER A 218 6.38 -13.68 -10.17
N ARG A 219 7.06 -12.55 -9.96
CA ARG A 219 8.54 -12.50 -9.90
C ARG A 219 9.11 -12.89 -8.54
N ASN A 220 8.38 -12.62 -7.46
CA ASN A 220 8.90 -12.70 -6.10
C ASN A 220 8.20 -13.74 -5.22
N SER A 221 7.25 -14.50 -5.74
CA SER A 221 6.58 -15.58 -5.02
C SER A 221 6.18 -16.68 -6.00
N ARG A 222 6.13 -17.92 -5.53
CA ARG A 222 5.74 -19.09 -6.33
C ARG A 222 4.54 -19.78 -5.71
N SER A 223 3.65 -20.29 -6.55
CA SER A 223 2.60 -21.18 -6.09
C SER A 223 3.12 -22.61 -6.10
N PHE A 224 2.82 -23.37 -5.07
CA PHE A 224 3.20 -24.77 -4.95
C PHE A 224 2.15 -25.55 -4.14
N ILE A 225 2.20 -26.86 -4.23
CA ILE A 225 1.42 -27.73 -3.34
C ILE A 225 2.35 -28.20 -2.21
N LEU A 226 2.02 -27.75 -1.00
CA LEU A 226 2.70 -28.19 0.21
C LEU A 226 2.25 -29.61 0.59
N ILE A 227 3.22 -30.47 0.87
CA ILE A 227 2.99 -31.84 1.27
C ILE A 227 3.76 -32.11 2.56
N ARG A 228 3.03 -32.49 3.61
CA ARG A 228 3.63 -32.97 4.86
C ARG A 228 3.37 -34.46 4.99
N THR A 229 4.45 -35.25 5.03
CA THR A 229 4.38 -36.71 5.03
C THR A 229 5.48 -37.31 5.91
N PRO A 230 5.23 -38.48 6.56
CA PRO A 230 6.29 -39.26 7.23
C PRO A 230 7.18 -40.01 6.24
N GLU A 231 6.81 -40.05 4.93
CA GLU A 231 7.51 -40.79 3.86
C GLU A 231 8.04 -39.81 2.77
N PRO A 232 8.89 -38.80 3.11
CA PRO A 232 9.26 -37.72 2.19
C PRO A 232 9.99 -38.23 0.92
N GLU A 233 10.88 -39.21 1.05
CA GLU A 233 11.61 -39.75 -0.11
C GLU A 233 10.68 -40.47 -1.08
N LYS A 234 9.74 -41.30 -0.55
CA LYS A 234 8.76 -41.98 -1.38
C LYS A 234 7.83 -41.02 -2.11
N ALA A 235 7.44 -39.93 -1.44
CA ALA A 235 6.63 -38.88 -2.05
C ALA A 235 7.42 -38.12 -3.14
N ARG A 236 8.67 -37.80 -2.88
CA ARG A 236 9.56 -37.16 -3.85
C ARG A 236 9.73 -38.01 -5.11
N ASP A 237 10.04 -39.31 -4.95
CA ASP A 237 10.20 -40.23 -6.06
C ASP A 237 8.95 -40.36 -6.91
N ALA A 238 7.78 -40.46 -6.26
CA ALA A 238 6.49 -40.55 -6.96
C ALA A 238 6.15 -39.28 -7.76
N LEU A 239 6.44 -38.11 -7.21
CA LEU A 239 6.22 -36.82 -7.88
C LEU A 239 7.23 -36.59 -9.01
N ALA A 240 8.52 -36.86 -8.76
CA ALA A 240 9.56 -36.77 -9.78
C ALA A 240 9.35 -37.75 -10.93
N GLY A 241 8.87 -38.98 -10.64
CA GLY A 241 8.47 -39.96 -11.65
C GLY A 241 7.32 -39.51 -12.54
N ALA A 242 6.49 -38.57 -12.07
CA ALA A 242 5.45 -37.91 -12.85
C ALA A 242 5.90 -36.60 -13.53
N GLY A 243 7.19 -36.25 -13.45
CA GLY A 243 7.75 -35.04 -14.04
C GLY A 243 7.47 -33.75 -13.24
N ILE A 244 7.06 -33.88 -11.98
CA ILE A 244 6.79 -32.74 -11.09
C ILE A 244 8.08 -32.37 -10.36
N GLU A 245 8.48 -31.11 -10.46
CA GLU A 245 9.60 -30.57 -9.69
C GLU A 245 9.25 -30.44 -8.21
N VAL A 246 10.12 -30.95 -7.33
CA VAL A 246 9.90 -30.96 -5.88
C VAL A 246 11.06 -30.29 -5.17
N ALA A 247 10.77 -29.19 -4.47
CA ALA A 247 11.68 -28.55 -3.54
C ALA A 247 11.46 -29.06 -2.10
N THR A 248 12.40 -28.78 -1.21
CA THR A 248 12.28 -29.06 0.22
C THR A 248 12.14 -27.75 0.97
N GLY A 249 11.03 -27.56 1.66
CA GLY A 249 10.81 -26.44 2.54
C GLY A 249 11.66 -26.48 3.81
N ALA A 250 11.72 -25.37 4.54
CA ALA A 250 12.56 -25.19 5.74
C ALA A 250 12.26 -26.22 6.84
N ASP A 251 11.02 -26.70 6.95
CA ASP A 251 10.57 -27.64 7.97
C ASP A 251 10.60 -29.12 7.50
N GLY A 252 11.30 -29.41 6.38
CA GLY A 252 11.35 -30.75 5.81
C GLY A 252 10.04 -31.14 5.07
N THR A 253 9.15 -30.20 4.83
CA THR A 253 7.99 -30.34 3.96
C THR A 253 8.43 -30.42 2.50
N LEU A 254 7.59 -31.04 1.64
CA LEU A 254 7.82 -31.04 0.20
C LEU A 254 6.96 -29.98 -0.45
N GLU A 255 7.52 -29.28 -1.43
CA GLU A 255 6.88 -28.25 -2.23
C GLU A 255 6.84 -28.72 -3.68
N ALA A 256 5.68 -29.17 -4.15
CA ALA A 256 5.49 -29.59 -5.53
C ALA A 256 5.14 -28.39 -6.39
N LEU A 257 6.01 -28.07 -7.36
CA LEU A 257 5.92 -26.88 -8.20
C LEU A 257 5.10 -27.18 -9.47
N ASP A 258 4.51 -26.14 -10.06
CA ASP A 258 3.82 -26.16 -11.35
C ASP A 258 2.82 -27.32 -11.51
N THR A 259 2.11 -27.66 -10.43
CA THR A 259 1.14 -28.77 -10.38
C THR A 259 -0.14 -28.36 -9.66
N THR A 260 -1.16 -29.24 -9.70
CA THR A 260 -2.45 -29.01 -9.03
C THR A 260 -2.64 -29.95 -7.84
N LEU A 261 -3.52 -29.54 -6.91
CA LEU A 261 -3.88 -30.33 -5.74
C LEU A 261 -4.42 -31.72 -6.14
N GLU A 262 -5.24 -31.77 -7.21
CA GLU A 262 -5.83 -32.99 -7.73
C GLU A 262 -4.76 -33.96 -8.25
N THR A 263 -3.76 -33.44 -8.98
CA THR A 263 -2.66 -34.24 -9.52
C THR A 263 -1.82 -34.82 -8.40
N VAL A 264 -1.44 -34.00 -7.43
CA VAL A 264 -0.67 -34.47 -6.26
C VAL A 264 -1.47 -35.47 -5.44
N GLY A 265 -2.75 -35.19 -5.17
CA GLY A 265 -3.64 -36.10 -4.44
C GLY A 265 -3.79 -37.47 -5.12
N ALA A 266 -3.95 -37.49 -6.45
CA ALA A 266 -4.03 -38.73 -7.22
C ALA A 266 -2.73 -39.55 -7.17
N LEU A 267 -1.54 -38.88 -7.24
CA LEU A 267 -0.23 -39.55 -7.12
C LEU A 267 -0.03 -40.15 -5.72
N VAL A 268 -0.32 -39.36 -4.69
CA VAL A 268 -0.24 -39.79 -3.29
C VAL A 268 -1.12 -41.04 -3.05
N ALA A 269 -2.36 -41.00 -3.51
CA ALA A 269 -3.28 -42.14 -3.40
C ALA A 269 -2.79 -43.36 -4.19
N ARG A 270 -2.34 -43.21 -5.44
CA ARG A 270 -1.84 -44.28 -6.31
C ARG A 270 -0.61 -44.97 -5.72
N HIS A 271 0.29 -44.23 -5.09
CA HIS A 271 1.49 -44.76 -4.50
C HIS A 271 1.34 -45.12 -3.03
N GLN A 272 0.12 -45.06 -2.47
CA GLN A 272 -0.19 -45.38 -1.07
C GLN A 272 0.76 -44.67 -0.09
N ILE A 273 0.92 -43.34 -0.28
CA ILE A 273 1.75 -42.51 0.57
C ILE A 273 0.89 -41.95 1.70
N THR A 274 1.35 -42.13 2.93
CA THR A 274 0.70 -41.49 4.08
C THR A 274 1.00 -40.01 4.08
N VAL A 275 -0.02 -39.16 4.19
CA VAL A 275 0.13 -37.70 4.26
C VAL A 275 -0.58 -37.11 5.47
N TYR A 276 0.03 -36.15 6.11
CA TYR A 276 -0.56 -35.39 7.21
C TYR A 276 -1.27 -34.14 6.69
N GLU A 277 -0.75 -33.58 5.58
CA GLU A 277 -1.30 -32.39 4.96
C GLU A 277 -0.95 -32.35 3.48
N ILE A 278 -1.92 -31.96 2.66
CA ILE A 278 -1.71 -31.50 1.27
C ILE A 278 -2.51 -30.22 1.13
N SER A 279 -1.84 -29.10 0.88
CA SER A 279 -2.50 -27.80 0.76
C SER A 279 -1.88 -26.94 -0.35
N PRO A 280 -2.72 -26.23 -1.16
CA PRO A 280 -2.21 -25.29 -2.14
C PRO A 280 -1.69 -24.05 -1.44
N GLN A 281 -0.46 -23.70 -1.72
CA GLN A 281 0.14 -22.41 -1.37
C GLN A 281 0.13 -21.53 -2.62
N VAL A 282 -0.65 -20.46 -2.56
CA VAL A 282 -0.81 -19.55 -3.70
C VAL A 282 0.13 -18.37 -3.50
N ALA A 283 0.89 -18.03 -4.55
CA ALA A 283 1.74 -16.85 -4.56
C ALA A 283 0.97 -15.62 -4.06
N SER A 284 1.50 -14.95 -3.06
CA SER A 284 0.87 -13.81 -2.41
C SER A 284 1.75 -12.57 -2.45
N LEU A 285 1.10 -11.40 -2.37
CA LEU A 285 1.84 -10.13 -2.27
C LEU A 285 2.68 -10.08 -0.98
N GLU A 286 2.19 -10.69 0.10
CA GLU A 286 2.86 -10.71 1.39
C GLU A 286 4.16 -11.52 1.33
N GLU A 287 4.12 -12.73 0.76
CA GLU A 287 5.33 -13.55 0.55
C GLU A 287 6.32 -12.86 -0.39
N ALA A 288 5.85 -12.36 -1.53
CA ALA A 288 6.67 -11.63 -2.48
C ALA A 288 7.39 -10.43 -1.83
N PHE A 289 6.66 -9.70 -0.98
CA PHE A 289 7.22 -8.57 -0.24
C PHE A 289 8.25 -9.03 0.81
N MET A 290 7.96 -10.08 1.56
CA MET A 290 8.87 -10.63 2.58
C MET A 290 10.16 -11.13 1.95
N GLN A 291 10.10 -11.84 0.83
CA GLN A 291 11.29 -12.31 0.10
C GLN A 291 12.14 -11.13 -0.38
N LEU A 292 11.52 -10.11 -1.00
CA LEU A 292 12.26 -8.95 -1.51
C LEU A 292 12.88 -8.11 -0.39
N THR A 293 12.24 -8.04 0.78
CA THR A 293 12.67 -7.16 1.87
C THR A 293 13.49 -7.85 2.94
N SER A 294 13.65 -9.18 2.90
CA SER A 294 14.44 -9.95 3.87
C SER A 294 15.85 -9.41 4.05
N ASP A 295 16.49 -8.99 2.95
CA ASP A 295 17.84 -8.42 2.95
C ASP A 295 17.87 -6.91 3.26
N ALA A 296 16.71 -6.23 3.13
CA ALA A 296 16.58 -4.79 3.37
C ALA A 296 16.13 -4.45 4.79
N VAL A 297 15.71 -5.43 5.57
CA VAL A 297 15.28 -5.25 6.95
C VAL A 297 16.44 -5.52 7.90
N ASP A 298 17.15 -4.48 8.32
CA ASP A 298 18.16 -4.51 9.39
C ASP A 298 17.57 -4.74 10.81
N TYR A 299 16.40 -5.38 10.90
CA TYR A 299 15.82 -5.88 12.14
C TYR A 299 16.09 -7.36 12.33
N ARG A 300 17.36 -7.76 12.30
CA ARG A 300 17.76 -8.89 13.11
C ARG A 300 17.70 -8.41 14.56
N ALA A 301 16.58 -8.70 15.22
CA ALA A 301 16.63 -8.75 16.68
C ALA A 301 17.91 -9.49 17.02
N LYS A 302 18.86 -8.82 17.68
CA LYS A 302 19.95 -9.51 18.34
C LYS A 302 19.25 -10.51 19.27
N GLN A 303 19.24 -11.76 18.87
CA GLN A 303 19.06 -12.85 19.80
C GLN A 303 20.26 -12.73 20.74
N GLU A 304 20.05 -12.08 21.87
CA GLU A 304 20.92 -12.21 23.01
C GLU A 304 20.82 -13.69 23.43
N VAL A 305 21.95 -14.37 23.28
CA VAL A 305 22.24 -15.68 23.84
C VAL A 305 22.48 -15.52 25.35
#